data_cb6a9338aff47a225524aeb793521225
#
_entry.id   cb6a9338aff47a225524aeb793521225
#
_cell.length_a   1.000
_cell.length_b   1.000
_cell.length_c   1.000
_cell.angle_alpha   90.00
_cell.angle_beta   90.00
_cell.angle_gamma   90.00
#
_symmetry.space_group_name_H-M   'P 1'
#
loop_
_entity.id
_entity.type
_entity.pdbx_description
1 polymer ?
#
loop_
_entity_poly.entity_id
_entity_poly.type
_entity_poly.pdbx_seq_one_letter_code
_entity_poly.pdbx_strand_id
1 'polypeptide(L)'
;MFELAVARKHISSDPRMVLFALLSVSLSIGVIVIMMGMMEGYRGDIIKSTVENNPHLTVEPKEDEDYISLYRTLSGRLYSYPQVEAVSPRLLGKAGAKYKDKVRGVSIIGADPLSEDPLMRVQQDMTWGNYYDLVYKRKGAVVGTKLAEELRLRPGDQFSLVRQNQSMKVKVVGLIQTGTGSDQTLVYLPLKTAQELMNRSDVVSEIGARLSDINSAPAVAKDINSRTRYQAQSWEDQNRDILQVLDTQKTVMILFYFLIFIIAGLGVANTMIMTVTRRTREIGILMAMGARRLSIVKIFLAESIILAPPAAVLGCCLAYVTAKLIEAYPLEVPSDIYIVSRMTVLLTRESFIYAVLFSLSINFLAGLYPAYRASRLDPVEAIASE
;
A
#
# COMPACT_ATOMS: atom_id res chain seq x y z
N MET A 1 3.69 14.14 -44.66
CA MET A 1 2.67 15.20 -44.47
C MET A 1 1.32 14.80 -45.04
N PHE A 2 1.27 14.20 -46.23
CA PHE A 2 0.02 13.75 -46.89
C PHE A 2 -0.75 12.73 -46.02
N GLU A 3 -0.07 11.72 -45.47
CA GLU A 3 -0.68 10.66 -44.66
C GLU A 3 -1.37 11.19 -43.39
N LEU A 4 -0.78 12.18 -42.73
CA LEU A 4 -1.36 12.82 -41.53
C LEU A 4 -2.60 13.67 -41.88
N ALA A 5 -2.58 14.36 -43.02
CA ALA A 5 -3.73 15.15 -43.47
C ALA A 5 -4.93 14.25 -43.82
N VAL A 6 -4.67 13.11 -44.47
CA VAL A 6 -5.70 12.10 -44.77
C VAL A 6 -6.24 11.48 -43.47
N ALA A 7 -5.38 11.05 -42.55
CA ALA A 7 -5.80 10.48 -41.26
C ALA A 7 -6.70 11.46 -40.48
N ARG A 8 -6.33 12.75 -40.41
CA ARG A 8 -7.13 13.78 -39.73
C ARG A 8 -8.52 13.98 -40.39
N LYS A 9 -8.58 13.97 -41.70
CA LYS A 9 -9.85 14.06 -42.42
C LYS A 9 -10.73 12.83 -42.19
N HIS A 10 -10.13 11.66 -42.09
CA HIS A 10 -10.79 10.41 -41.77
C HIS A 10 -11.46 10.45 -40.42
N ILE A 11 -10.75 10.92 -39.38
CA ILE A 11 -11.28 11.04 -38.00
C ILE A 11 -12.49 11.97 -37.96
N SER A 12 -12.48 13.06 -38.74
CA SER A 12 -13.61 14.02 -38.77
C SER A 12 -14.83 13.55 -39.56
N SER A 13 -14.69 12.54 -40.42
CA SER A 13 -15.80 12.07 -41.31
C SER A 13 -16.73 11.05 -40.66
N ASP A 14 -16.30 10.31 -39.60
CA ASP A 14 -17.15 9.32 -38.94
C ASP A 14 -17.04 9.43 -37.39
N PRO A 15 -17.71 10.47 -36.80
CA PRO A 15 -17.56 10.78 -35.39
C PRO A 15 -18.09 9.68 -34.45
N ARG A 16 -19.04 8.86 -34.88
CA ARG A 16 -19.57 7.77 -34.05
C ARG A 16 -18.54 6.67 -33.79
N MET A 17 -17.82 6.26 -34.84
CA MET A 17 -16.79 5.23 -34.69
C MET A 17 -15.59 5.72 -33.86
N VAL A 18 -15.19 6.97 -34.11
CA VAL A 18 -14.15 7.63 -33.29
C VAL A 18 -14.55 7.69 -31.81
N LEU A 19 -15.83 8.02 -31.55
CA LEU A 19 -16.34 8.04 -30.15
C LEU A 19 -16.29 6.65 -29.50
N PHE A 20 -16.69 5.58 -30.19
CA PHE A 20 -16.61 4.22 -29.66
C PHE A 20 -15.16 3.80 -29.36
N ALA A 21 -14.22 4.08 -30.25
CA ALA A 21 -12.81 3.81 -30.04
C ALA A 21 -12.27 4.60 -28.83
N LEU A 22 -12.57 5.89 -28.75
CA LEU A 22 -12.17 6.75 -27.64
C LEU A 22 -12.75 6.27 -26.31
N LEU A 23 -14.03 5.93 -26.26
CA LEU A 23 -14.68 5.45 -25.04
C LEU A 23 -14.10 4.12 -24.57
N SER A 24 -13.85 3.17 -25.48
CA SER A 24 -13.27 1.88 -25.15
C SER A 24 -11.88 2.03 -24.49
N VAL A 25 -11.01 2.83 -25.13
CA VAL A 25 -9.65 3.06 -24.63
C VAL A 25 -9.69 3.92 -23.35
N SER A 26 -10.49 4.96 -23.29
CA SER A 26 -10.62 5.85 -22.12
C SER A 26 -11.11 5.10 -20.90
N LEU A 27 -12.12 4.24 -21.06
CA LEU A 27 -12.63 3.43 -19.96
C LEU A 27 -11.56 2.48 -19.43
N SER A 28 -10.82 1.81 -20.31
CA SER A 28 -9.75 0.90 -19.94
C SER A 28 -8.62 1.63 -19.19
N ILE A 29 -8.23 2.82 -19.66
CA ILE A 29 -7.25 3.67 -19.00
C ILE A 29 -7.76 4.10 -17.62
N GLY A 30 -9.03 4.54 -17.55
CA GLY A 30 -9.65 4.96 -16.29
C GLY A 30 -9.59 3.85 -15.24
N VAL A 31 -9.96 2.63 -15.62
CA VAL A 31 -9.91 1.46 -14.71
C VAL A 31 -8.47 1.16 -14.27
N ILE A 32 -7.51 1.16 -15.18
CA ILE A 32 -6.10 0.87 -14.84
C ILE A 32 -5.56 1.92 -13.87
N VAL A 33 -5.78 3.22 -14.13
CA VAL A 33 -5.26 4.31 -13.28
C VAL A 33 -5.90 4.26 -11.89
N ILE A 34 -7.20 3.96 -11.79
CA ILE A 34 -7.86 3.78 -10.49
C ILE A 34 -7.27 2.59 -9.74
N MET A 35 -7.13 1.43 -10.40
CA MET A 35 -6.54 0.23 -9.79
C MET A 35 -5.10 0.49 -9.32
N MET A 36 -4.30 1.20 -10.10
CA MET A 36 -2.95 1.62 -9.69
C MET A 36 -3.01 2.54 -8.46
N GLY A 37 -3.89 3.54 -8.48
CA GLY A 37 -4.06 4.48 -7.38
C GLY A 37 -4.55 3.81 -6.09
N MET A 38 -5.47 2.85 -6.19
CA MET A 38 -5.91 2.05 -5.04
C MET A 38 -4.78 1.17 -4.48
N MET A 39 -3.99 0.56 -5.36
CA MET A 39 -2.86 -0.28 -4.94
C MET A 39 -1.78 0.54 -4.23
N GLU A 40 -1.41 1.71 -4.78
CA GLU A 40 -0.45 2.62 -4.14
C GLU A 40 -0.99 3.18 -2.81
N GLY A 41 -2.26 3.54 -2.75
CA GLY A 41 -2.91 3.95 -1.52
C GLY A 41 -2.86 2.86 -0.45
N TYR A 42 -3.32 1.67 -0.79
CA TYR A 42 -3.32 0.52 0.12
C TYR A 42 -1.92 0.15 0.62
N ARG A 43 -0.94 0.09 -0.30
CA ARG A 43 0.47 -0.17 0.04
C ARG A 43 1.03 0.92 0.97
N GLY A 44 0.76 2.18 0.65
CA GLY A 44 1.20 3.32 1.46
C GLY A 44 0.61 3.27 2.88
N ASP A 45 -0.67 2.98 3.00
CA ASP A 45 -1.35 2.89 4.30
C ASP A 45 -0.85 1.71 5.15
N ILE A 46 -0.60 0.53 4.53
CA ILE A 46 -0.01 -0.61 5.24
C ILE A 46 1.40 -0.28 5.73
N ILE A 47 2.26 0.23 4.86
CA ILE A 47 3.63 0.58 5.24
C ILE A 47 3.60 1.63 6.34
N LYS A 48 2.79 2.68 6.19
CA LYS A 48 2.66 3.75 7.18
C LYS A 48 2.19 3.21 8.52
N SER A 49 1.13 2.41 8.57
CA SER A 49 0.62 1.84 9.82
C SER A 49 1.63 0.89 10.47
N THR A 50 2.36 0.13 9.66
CA THR A 50 3.40 -0.78 10.15
C THR A 50 4.59 -0.02 10.74
N VAL A 51 5.04 1.04 10.05
CA VAL A 51 6.17 1.86 10.47
C VAL A 51 5.85 2.75 11.68
N GLU A 52 4.65 3.34 11.72
CA GLU A 52 4.24 4.22 12.81
C GLU A 52 4.01 3.44 14.11
N ASN A 53 3.51 2.22 14.02
CA ASN A 53 3.12 1.39 15.17
C ASN A 53 4.18 0.36 15.59
N ASN A 54 5.33 0.29 14.93
CA ASN A 54 6.42 -0.62 15.27
C ASN A 54 7.78 0.10 15.27
N PRO A 55 8.77 -0.40 16.03
CA PRO A 55 10.15 0.06 15.92
C PRO A 55 10.69 -0.15 14.50
N HIS A 56 11.52 0.78 14.00
CA HIS A 56 12.18 0.62 12.71
C HIS A 56 13.23 -0.50 12.72
N LEU A 57 13.80 -0.76 13.90
CA LEU A 57 14.77 -1.80 14.17
C LEU A 57 14.45 -2.43 15.52
N THR A 58 14.46 -3.73 15.60
CA THR A 58 14.32 -4.50 16.84
C THR A 58 15.54 -5.37 17.04
N VAL A 59 16.10 -5.34 18.22
CA VAL A 59 17.21 -6.20 18.63
C VAL A 59 16.68 -7.19 19.67
N GLU A 60 16.83 -8.47 19.38
CA GLU A 60 16.37 -9.60 20.17
C GLU A 60 17.54 -10.47 20.62
N PRO A 61 17.39 -11.30 21.66
CA PRO A 61 18.37 -12.33 21.99
C PRO A 61 18.43 -13.37 20.86
N LYS A 62 19.55 -14.11 20.73
CA LYS A 62 19.60 -15.26 19.81
C LYS A 62 18.75 -16.42 20.33
N GLU A 63 18.47 -17.38 19.44
CA GLU A 63 17.54 -18.50 19.64
C GLU A 63 17.72 -19.30 20.95
N ASP A 64 18.90 -19.25 21.57
CA ASP A 64 19.20 -19.96 22.83
C ASP A 64 18.90 -19.14 24.10
N GLU A 65 18.56 -17.86 23.98
CA GLU A 65 18.31 -16.96 25.10
C GLU A 65 16.92 -16.32 24.98
N ASP A 66 16.12 -16.34 26.06
CA ASP A 66 14.79 -15.70 26.08
C ASP A 66 14.85 -14.19 26.32
N TYR A 67 15.97 -13.67 26.87
CA TYR A 67 16.08 -12.31 27.37
C TYR A 67 17.45 -11.68 27.15
N ILE A 68 17.47 -10.37 27.03
CA ILE A 68 18.69 -9.54 27.02
C ILE A 68 19.00 -9.07 28.43
N SER A 69 20.13 -9.52 29.03
CA SER A 69 20.54 -9.16 30.37
C SER A 69 21.34 -7.86 30.46
N LEU A 70 22.16 -7.53 29.46
CA LEU A 70 22.96 -6.31 29.42
C LEU A 70 22.34 -5.21 28.55
N TYR A 71 21.04 -5.06 28.68
CA TYR A 71 20.27 -4.17 27.78
C TYR A 71 20.68 -2.71 27.83
N ARG A 72 21.15 -2.20 29.03
CA ARG A 72 21.60 -0.80 29.16
C ARG A 72 22.84 -0.51 28.32
N THR A 73 23.81 -1.44 28.33
CA THR A 73 25.03 -1.33 27.55
C THR A 73 24.72 -1.41 26.06
N LEU A 74 23.81 -2.32 25.69
CA LEU A 74 23.40 -2.48 24.30
C LEU A 74 22.62 -1.25 23.79
N SER A 75 21.70 -0.69 24.60
CA SER A 75 20.98 0.55 24.27
C SER A 75 21.96 1.72 24.06
N GLY A 76 23.00 1.84 24.93
CA GLY A 76 24.04 2.85 24.75
C GLY A 76 24.82 2.69 23.42
N ARG A 77 25.10 1.45 23.03
CA ARG A 77 25.71 1.19 21.70
C ARG A 77 24.79 1.55 20.54
N LEU A 78 23.50 1.26 20.66
CA LEU A 78 22.54 1.64 19.61
C LEU A 78 22.45 3.16 19.43
N TYR A 79 22.50 3.92 20.52
CA TYR A 79 22.56 5.39 20.45
C TYR A 79 23.84 5.93 19.78
N SER A 80 24.92 5.14 19.67
CA SER A 80 26.14 5.58 18.98
C SER A 80 26.03 5.59 17.46
N TYR A 81 24.98 5.00 16.88
CA TYR A 81 24.70 5.08 15.46
C TYR A 81 24.06 6.44 15.12
N PRO A 82 24.62 7.21 14.17
CA PRO A 82 24.11 8.55 13.85
C PRO A 82 22.67 8.58 13.37
N GLN A 83 22.19 7.46 12.81
CA GLN A 83 20.84 7.32 12.30
C GLN A 83 19.79 7.03 13.37
N VAL A 84 20.22 6.69 14.60
CA VAL A 84 19.31 6.29 15.68
C VAL A 84 18.84 7.52 16.45
N GLU A 85 17.54 7.76 16.45
CA GLU A 85 16.89 8.88 17.14
C GLU A 85 16.39 8.50 18.54
N ALA A 86 15.85 7.29 18.68
CA ALA A 86 15.30 6.80 19.94
C ALA A 86 15.56 5.30 20.12
N VAL A 87 15.75 4.89 21.37
CA VAL A 87 15.95 3.47 21.74
C VAL A 87 15.15 3.20 23.01
N SER A 88 14.35 2.14 23.01
CA SER A 88 13.59 1.71 24.17
C SER A 88 13.78 0.21 24.44
N PRO A 89 14.31 -0.16 25.63
CA PRO A 89 14.29 -1.54 26.10
C PRO A 89 12.87 -1.93 26.52
N ARG A 90 12.38 -3.04 26.01
CA ARG A 90 11.01 -3.51 26.19
C ARG A 90 10.98 -4.93 26.76
N LEU A 91 10.12 -5.16 27.72
CA LEU A 91 9.80 -6.50 28.21
C LEU A 91 8.40 -6.88 27.76
N LEU A 92 8.33 -7.76 26.80
CA LEU A 92 7.07 -8.26 26.24
C LEU A 92 6.61 -9.50 27.00
N GLY A 93 5.31 -9.63 27.22
CA GLY A 93 4.75 -10.81 27.86
C GLY A 93 3.25 -10.93 27.70
N LYS A 94 2.73 -12.07 28.12
CA LYS A 94 1.29 -12.35 28.11
C LYS A 94 0.83 -12.62 29.53
N ALA A 95 -0.36 -12.11 29.90
CA ALA A 95 -1.01 -12.34 31.18
C ALA A 95 -2.54 -12.41 31.01
N GLY A 96 -3.23 -12.76 32.08
CA GLY A 96 -4.67 -12.60 32.19
C GLY A 96 -5.00 -11.30 32.92
N ALA A 97 -5.82 -10.43 32.35
CA ALA A 97 -6.41 -9.28 33.05
C ALA A 97 -7.74 -9.70 33.64
N LYS A 98 -7.85 -9.64 34.99
CA LYS A 98 -9.07 -10.00 35.71
C LYS A 98 -9.66 -8.75 36.37
N TYR A 99 -10.93 -8.50 36.06
CA TYR A 99 -11.72 -7.46 36.73
C TYR A 99 -13.13 -7.99 37.01
N LYS A 100 -13.49 -8.02 38.29
CA LYS A 100 -14.74 -8.65 38.78
C LYS A 100 -14.83 -10.12 38.25
N ASP A 101 -15.87 -10.44 37.51
CA ASP A 101 -16.13 -11.77 36.97
C ASP A 101 -15.58 -11.99 35.55
N LYS A 102 -14.92 -10.97 34.99
CA LYS A 102 -14.37 -11.02 33.64
C LYS A 102 -12.86 -11.26 33.64
N VAL A 103 -12.43 -12.12 32.71
CA VAL A 103 -11.01 -12.40 32.45
C VAL A 103 -10.75 -12.29 30.95
N ARG A 104 -9.67 -11.63 30.58
CA ARG A 104 -9.18 -11.53 29.20
C ARG A 104 -7.69 -11.76 29.12
N GLY A 105 -7.24 -12.43 28.07
CA GLY A 105 -5.82 -12.51 27.74
C GLY A 105 -5.32 -11.14 27.30
N VAL A 106 -4.16 -10.71 27.83
CA VAL A 106 -3.57 -9.40 27.49
C VAL A 106 -2.12 -9.56 27.12
N SER A 107 -1.67 -8.68 26.23
CA SER A 107 -0.26 -8.49 25.87
C SER A 107 0.30 -7.34 26.70
N ILE A 108 1.36 -7.62 27.44
CA ILE A 108 2.02 -6.65 28.32
C ILE A 108 3.25 -6.11 27.60
N ILE A 109 3.38 -4.79 27.58
CA ILE A 109 4.58 -4.09 27.20
C ILE A 109 5.10 -3.36 28.44
N GLY A 110 6.19 -3.87 29.00
CA GLY A 110 6.92 -3.22 30.08
C GLY A 110 8.02 -2.34 29.51
N ALA A 111 7.92 -1.03 29.63
CA ALA A 111 8.90 -0.09 29.12
C ALA A 111 9.08 1.11 30.05
N ASP A 112 10.16 1.86 29.87
CA ASP A 112 10.31 3.17 30.50
C ASP A 112 9.60 4.21 29.63
N PRO A 113 8.59 4.95 30.14
CA PRO A 113 7.84 5.93 29.36
C PRO A 113 8.71 7.00 28.70
N LEU A 114 9.83 7.38 29.32
CA LEU A 114 10.75 8.38 28.78
C LEU A 114 11.49 7.92 27.54
N SER A 115 11.73 6.62 27.39
CA SER A 115 12.37 6.03 26.22
C SER A 115 11.36 5.49 25.21
N GLU A 116 10.21 5.03 25.68
CA GLU A 116 9.19 4.40 24.83
C GLU A 116 8.40 5.43 24.02
N ASP A 117 8.06 6.58 24.60
CA ASP A 117 7.29 7.59 23.90
C ASP A 117 8.03 8.20 22.67
N PRO A 118 9.34 8.54 22.74
CA PRO A 118 10.09 8.93 21.56
C PRO A 118 10.17 7.82 20.49
N LEU A 119 10.15 6.55 20.91
CA LEU A 119 10.15 5.39 19.99
C LEU A 119 8.80 5.21 19.30
N MET A 120 7.71 5.14 20.06
CA MET A 120 6.39 4.68 19.62
C MET A 120 5.35 5.80 19.55
N ARG A 121 5.64 7.00 20.07
CA ARG A 121 4.72 8.15 20.16
C ARG A 121 3.44 7.84 20.93
N VAL A 122 3.56 7.02 21.97
CA VAL A 122 2.43 6.50 22.77
C VAL A 122 1.53 7.61 23.30
N GLN A 123 2.10 8.76 23.69
CA GLN A 123 1.34 9.90 24.20
C GLN A 123 0.36 10.49 23.16
N GLN A 124 0.66 10.39 21.86
CA GLN A 124 -0.23 10.89 20.81
C GLN A 124 -1.51 10.06 20.66
N ASP A 125 -1.41 8.76 20.99
CA ASP A 125 -2.53 7.81 20.88
C ASP A 125 -3.36 7.71 22.17
N MET A 126 -3.00 8.49 23.21
CA MET A 126 -3.75 8.50 24.45
C MET A 126 -5.11 9.18 24.28
N THR A 127 -6.18 8.48 24.62
CA THR A 127 -7.55 9.02 24.62
C THR A 127 -7.95 9.59 25.99
N TRP A 128 -7.32 9.10 27.05
CA TRP A 128 -7.51 9.59 28.41
C TRP A 128 -6.26 9.37 29.27
N GLY A 129 -5.94 10.33 30.15
CA GLY A 129 -4.77 10.27 31.04
C GLY A 129 -3.49 10.76 30.35
N ASN A 130 -2.35 10.46 31.00
CA ASN A 130 -1.04 10.83 30.50
C ASN A 130 -0.11 9.62 30.60
N TYR A 131 0.59 9.26 29.51
CA TYR A 131 1.50 8.14 29.46
C TYR A 131 2.66 8.29 30.47
N TYR A 132 3.15 9.52 30.64
CA TYR A 132 4.23 9.82 31.58
C TYR A 132 3.85 9.65 33.06
N ASP A 133 2.55 9.50 33.39
CA ASP A 133 2.12 9.12 34.72
C ASP A 133 2.72 7.79 35.21
N LEU A 134 3.06 6.90 34.27
CA LEU A 134 3.73 5.63 34.57
C LEU A 134 5.13 5.81 35.17
N VAL A 135 5.81 6.94 34.96
CA VAL A 135 7.09 7.27 35.56
C VAL A 135 6.96 7.33 37.09
N TYR A 136 5.88 7.91 37.56
CA TYR A 136 5.65 8.16 39.01
C TYR A 136 4.75 7.12 39.67
N LYS A 137 3.90 6.46 38.91
CA LYS A 137 2.91 5.49 39.38
C LYS A 137 3.35 4.06 39.09
N ARG A 138 4.17 3.48 40.00
CA ARG A 138 4.75 2.14 39.82
C ARG A 138 3.74 1.03 39.46
N LYS A 139 2.54 1.06 40.05
CA LYS A 139 1.45 0.13 39.78
C LYS A 139 0.39 0.73 38.85
N GLY A 140 0.77 1.71 38.01
CA GLY A 140 -0.06 2.25 36.95
C GLY A 140 -0.07 1.33 35.74
N ALA A 141 -1.17 1.34 35.01
CA ALA A 141 -1.32 0.67 33.72
C ALA A 141 -2.02 1.60 32.72
N VAL A 142 -1.51 1.64 31.50
CA VAL A 142 -2.22 2.22 30.35
C VAL A 142 -2.82 1.06 29.56
N VAL A 143 -4.12 1.14 29.28
CA VAL A 143 -4.91 0.01 28.77
C VAL A 143 -5.53 0.41 27.43
N GLY A 144 -5.56 -0.51 26.47
CA GLY A 144 -6.24 -0.31 25.19
C GLY A 144 -7.74 -0.05 25.40
N THR A 145 -8.32 0.88 24.63
CA THR A 145 -9.72 1.29 24.76
C THR A 145 -10.69 0.13 24.61
N LYS A 146 -10.50 -0.73 23.60
CA LYS A 146 -11.34 -1.91 23.35
C LYS A 146 -11.25 -2.91 24.51
N LEU A 147 -10.06 -3.14 25.07
CA LEU A 147 -9.86 -4.00 26.25
C LEU A 147 -10.60 -3.41 27.47
N ALA A 148 -10.50 -2.10 27.68
CA ALA A 148 -11.17 -1.43 28.79
C ALA A 148 -12.72 -1.55 28.67
N GLU A 149 -13.28 -1.41 27.48
CA GLU A 149 -14.70 -1.61 27.20
C GLU A 149 -15.15 -3.05 27.46
N GLU A 150 -14.42 -4.05 26.96
CA GLU A 150 -14.72 -5.47 27.17
C GLU A 150 -14.71 -5.86 28.64
N LEU A 151 -13.72 -5.42 29.40
CA LEU A 151 -13.62 -5.66 30.84
C LEU A 151 -14.55 -4.75 31.65
N ARG A 152 -15.11 -3.67 31.05
CA ARG A 152 -15.87 -2.60 31.72
C ARG A 152 -15.04 -1.85 32.76
N LEU A 153 -13.76 -1.64 32.44
CA LEU A 153 -12.84 -0.83 33.24
C LEU A 153 -13.13 0.66 33.03
N ARG A 154 -13.11 1.41 34.11
CA ARG A 154 -13.19 2.87 34.05
C ARG A 154 -11.83 3.49 34.41
N PRO A 155 -11.54 4.69 33.97
CA PRO A 155 -10.40 5.45 34.44
C PRO A 155 -10.28 5.44 35.97
N GLY A 156 -9.13 5.07 36.48
CA GLY A 156 -8.86 5.00 37.92
C GLY A 156 -9.22 3.66 38.59
N ASP A 157 -9.90 2.73 37.92
CA ASP A 157 -10.20 1.41 38.47
C ASP A 157 -8.94 0.59 38.69
N GLN A 158 -9.01 -0.34 39.63
CA GLN A 158 -7.97 -1.35 39.87
C GLN A 158 -8.41 -2.71 39.34
N PHE A 159 -7.51 -3.35 38.60
CA PHE A 159 -7.71 -4.71 38.10
C PHE A 159 -6.47 -5.58 38.38
N SER A 160 -6.62 -6.87 38.30
CA SER A 160 -5.54 -7.82 38.58
C SER A 160 -4.95 -8.36 37.29
N LEU A 161 -3.64 -8.30 37.16
CA LEU A 161 -2.88 -9.03 36.14
C LEU A 161 -2.41 -10.34 36.77
N VAL A 162 -2.73 -11.46 36.10
CA VAL A 162 -2.43 -12.81 36.58
C VAL A 162 -1.56 -13.53 35.55
N ARG A 163 -0.43 -14.05 35.99
CA ARG A 163 0.47 -14.85 35.16
C ARG A 163 1.03 -16.00 35.98
N GLN A 164 0.69 -17.23 35.58
CA GLN A 164 1.04 -18.42 36.36
C GLN A 164 0.61 -18.27 37.83
N ASN A 165 1.57 -18.30 38.76
CA ASN A 165 1.33 -18.14 40.20
C ASN A 165 1.47 -16.69 40.70
N GLN A 166 1.73 -15.73 39.83
CA GLN A 166 1.84 -14.31 40.15
C GLN A 166 0.53 -13.58 39.91
N SER A 167 0.10 -12.77 40.86
CA SER A 167 -1.04 -11.88 40.73
C SER A 167 -0.68 -10.50 41.24
N MET A 168 -0.88 -9.49 40.41
CA MET A 168 -0.56 -8.10 40.74
C MET A 168 -1.76 -7.21 40.47
N LYS A 169 -2.12 -6.35 41.44
CA LYS A 169 -3.12 -5.30 41.26
C LYS A 169 -2.46 -4.07 40.66
N VAL A 170 -3.04 -3.59 39.55
CA VAL A 170 -2.61 -2.37 38.86
C VAL A 170 -3.80 -1.41 38.72
N LYS A 171 -3.51 -0.12 38.62
CA LYS A 171 -4.52 0.94 38.49
C LYS A 171 -4.51 1.49 37.08
N VAL A 172 -5.67 1.64 36.45
CA VAL A 172 -5.82 2.31 35.14
C VAL A 172 -5.46 3.78 35.31
N VAL A 173 -4.35 4.22 34.70
CA VAL A 173 -3.89 5.62 34.71
C VAL A 173 -4.02 6.27 33.35
N GLY A 174 -4.30 5.49 32.31
CA GLY A 174 -4.52 5.99 30.96
C GLY A 174 -5.23 4.99 30.08
N LEU A 175 -5.88 5.50 29.03
CA LEU A 175 -6.46 4.72 27.95
C LEU A 175 -5.81 5.11 26.63
N ILE A 176 -5.49 4.12 25.82
CA ILE A 176 -4.81 4.29 24.53
C ILE A 176 -5.64 3.69 23.40
N GLN A 177 -5.62 4.35 22.24
CA GLN A 177 -6.26 3.88 21.01
C GLN A 177 -5.28 3.99 19.86
N THR A 178 -4.61 2.90 19.53
CA THR A 178 -3.64 2.82 18.42
C THR A 178 -4.33 2.70 17.06
N GLY A 179 -5.63 2.43 17.04
CA GLY A 179 -6.38 2.15 15.82
C GLY A 179 -6.12 0.78 15.21
N THR A 180 -5.42 -0.09 15.93
CA THR A 180 -5.09 -1.45 15.50
C THR A 180 -5.86 -2.50 16.32
N GLY A 181 -5.79 -3.77 15.90
CA GLY A 181 -6.33 -4.89 16.68
C GLY A 181 -5.69 -5.06 18.06
N SER A 182 -4.51 -4.48 18.28
CA SER A 182 -3.81 -4.53 19.57
C SER A 182 -4.59 -3.86 20.70
N ASP A 183 -5.47 -2.90 20.41
CA ASP A 183 -6.31 -2.21 21.41
C ASP A 183 -7.21 -3.17 22.22
N GLN A 184 -7.42 -4.39 21.73
CA GLN A 184 -8.18 -5.43 22.44
C GLN A 184 -7.38 -6.14 23.52
N THR A 185 -6.05 -6.09 23.48
CA THR A 185 -5.17 -6.86 24.39
C THR A 185 -4.07 -6.04 25.03
N LEU A 186 -3.83 -4.81 24.58
CA LEU A 186 -2.67 -4.02 24.96
C LEU A 186 -2.73 -3.48 26.39
N VAL A 187 -1.65 -3.71 27.15
CA VAL A 187 -1.44 -3.12 28.47
C VAL A 187 0.01 -2.65 28.60
N TYR A 188 0.24 -1.35 28.74
CA TYR A 188 1.54 -0.80 29.08
C TYR A 188 1.73 -0.75 30.59
N LEU A 189 2.91 -1.15 31.05
CA LEU A 189 3.35 -1.09 32.43
C LEU A 189 4.75 -0.44 32.51
N PRO A 190 5.12 0.17 33.65
CA PRO A 190 6.52 0.51 33.92
C PRO A 190 7.39 -0.74 33.81
N LEU A 191 8.59 -0.64 33.22
CA LEU A 191 9.48 -1.78 32.98
C LEU A 191 9.71 -2.61 34.24
N LYS A 192 9.97 -1.97 35.40
CA LYS A 192 10.18 -2.66 36.68
C LYS A 192 8.93 -3.42 37.13
N THR A 193 7.74 -2.90 36.89
CA THR A 193 6.48 -3.56 37.24
C THR A 193 6.23 -4.79 36.36
N ALA A 194 6.55 -4.69 35.09
CA ALA A 194 6.48 -5.84 34.18
C ALA A 194 7.51 -6.91 34.56
N GLN A 195 8.73 -6.52 34.92
CA GLN A 195 9.76 -7.43 35.42
C GLN A 195 9.32 -8.16 36.72
N GLU A 196 8.69 -7.45 37.65
CA GLU A 196 8.11 -8.03 38.85
C GLU A 196 6.99 -9.04 38.54
N LEU A 197 6.05 -8.67 37.67
CA LEU A 197 4.96 -9.56 37.25
C LEU A 197 5.46 -10.83 36.52
N MET A 198 6.53 -10.71 35.77
CA MET A 198 7.11 -11.82 35.02
C MET A 198 8.13 -12.64 35.86
N ASN A 199 8.36 -12.24 37.11
CA ASN A 199 9.38 -12.82 38.00
C ASN A 199 10.77 -12.86 37.32
N ARG A 200 11.14 -11.77 36.67
CA ARG A 200 12.42 -11.59 35.96
C ARG A 200 13.01 -10.24 36.34
N SER A 201 14.23 -10.21 36.84
CA SER A 201 14.89 -8.97 37.24
C SER A 201 15.98 -8.58 36.26
N ASP A 202 16.02 -7.30 35.94
CA ASP A 202 17.07 -6.65 35.13
C ASP A 202 17.28 -7.26 33.73
N VAL A 203 16.20 -7.71 33.11
CA VAL A 203 16.17 -8.26 31.72
C VAL A 203 15.08 -7.61 30.88
N VAL A 204 15.25 -7.66 29.56
CA VAL A 204 14.25 -7.24 28.58
C VAL A 204 14.12 -8.29 27.48
N SER A 205 12.97 -8.34 26.80
CA SER A 205 12.77 -9.27 25.68
C SER A 205 13.41 -8.75 24.40
N GLU A 206 13.38 -7.43 24.23
CA GLU A 206 13.84 -6.78 23.02
C GLU A 206 14.28 -5.34 23.29
N ILE A 207 15.00 -4.77 22.35
CA ILE A 207 15.31 -3.34 22.32
C ILE A 207 14.84 -2.79 20.96
N GLY A 208 13.81 -1.92 21.01
CA GLY A 208 13.35 -1.19 19.84
C GLY A 208 14.21 0.04 19.57
N ALA A 209 14.43 0.37 18.30
CA ALA A 209 15.06 1.61 17.89
C ALA A 209 14.30 2.30 16.75
N ARG A 210 14.20 3.62 16.82
CA ARG A 210 13.69 4.48 15.74
C ARG A 210 14.87 5.12 15.03
N LEU A 211 14.82 5.11 13.72
CA LEU A 211 15.83 5.68 12.84
C LEU A 211 15.28 6.94 12.16
N SER A 212 16.14 7.90 11.87
CA SER A 212 15.81 9.11 11.10
C SER A 212 15.43 8.77 9.65
N ASP A 213 16.10 7.75 9.08
CA ASP A 213 15.73 7.18 7.77
C ASP A 213 15.44 5.70 7.93
N ILE A 214 14.18 5.34 7.71
CA ILE A 214 13.70 3.97 7.82
C ILE A 214 14.40 3.02 6.83
N ASN A 215 14.79 3.53 5.65
CA ASN A 215 15.47 2.72 4.64
C ASN A 215 16.89 2.31 5.06
N SER A 216 17.43 2.94 6.08
CA SER A 216 18.74 2.57 6.65
C SER A 216 18.66 1.37 7.59
N ALA A 217 17.45 0.95 8.03
CA ALA A 217 17.26 -0.11 9.00
C ALA A 217 17.92 -1.46 8.64
N PRO A 218 17.82 -1.97 7.38
CA PRO A 218 18.48 -3.23 7.00
C PRO A 218 20.01 -3.15 7.10
N ALA A 219 20.60 -2.00 6.76
CA ALA A 219 22.07 -1.82 6.83
C ALA A 219 22.54 -1.78 8.29
N VAL A 220 21.82 -1.07 9.16
CA VAL A 220 22.11 -1.00 10.61
C VAL A 220 21.90 -2.36 11.26
N ALA A 221 20.83 -3.09 10.93
CA ALA A 221 20.59 -4.44 11.42
C ALA A 221 21.74 -5.39 11.06
N LYS A 222 22.21 -5.36 9.81
CA LYS A 222 23.32 -6.17 9.34
C LYS A 222 24.62 -5.86 10.09
N ASP A 223 24.90 -4.58 10.35
CA ASP A 223 26.09 -4.17 11.10
C ASP A 223 26.04 -4.66 12.56
N ILE A 224 24.90 -4.51 13.24
CA ILE A 224 24.69 -5.02 14.61
C ILE A 224 24.85 -6.54 14.66
N ASN A 225 24.26 -7.28 13.71
CA ASN A 225 24.36 -8.73 13.62
C ASN A 225 25.80 -9.20 13.45
N SER A 226 26.66 -8.41 12.77
CA SER A 226 28.06 -8.73 12.57
C SER A 226 28.94 -8.44 13.76
N ARG A 227 28.55 -7.49 14.63
CA ARG A 227 29.36 -6.99 15.75
C ARG A 227 28.89 -7.44 17.12
N THR A 228 27.70 -8.03 17.19
CA THR A 228 27.12 -8.43 18.47
C THR A 228 26.64 -9.88 18.43
N ARG A 229 26.41 -10.45 19.63
CA ARG A 229 25.79 -11.76 19.78
C ARG A 229 24.27 -11.74 19.67
N TYR A 230 23.67 -10.58 19.48
CA TYR A 230 22.22 -10.40 19.40
C TYR A 230 21.73 -10.46 17.96
N GLN A 231 20.45 -10.64 17.77
CA GLN A 231 19.79 -10.65 16.45
C GLN A 231 19.06 -9.33 16.25
N ALA A 232 19.54 -8.51 15.34
CA ALA A 232 18.86 -7.31 14.92
C ALA A 232 18.03 -7.61 13.66
N GLN A 233 16.79 -7.19 13.67
CA GLN A 233 15.85 -7.31 12.55
C GLN A 233 15.34 -5.92 12.17
N SER A 234 15.33 -5.63 10.88
CA SER A 234 14.66 -4.43 10.36
C SER A 234 13.15 -4.61 10.39
N TRP A 235 12.40 -3.51 10.30
CA TRP A 235 10.96 -3.56 10.13
C TRP A 235 10.53 -4.38 8.89
N GLU A 236 11.34 -4.39 7.84
CA GLU A 236 11.13 -5.20 6.64
C GLU A 236 11.25 -6.69 6.94
N ASP A 237 12.26 -7.09 7.74
CA ASP A 237 12.46 -8.50 8.12
C ASP A 237 11.30 -9.01 8.98
N GLN A 238 10.82 -8.19 9.92
CA GLN A 238 9.70 -8.53 10.79
C GLN A 238 8.36 -8.60 10.05
N ASN A 239 8.21 -7.84 8.98
CA ASN A 239 6.97 -7.78 8.18
C ASN A 239 7.13 -8.42 6.80
N ARG A 240 8.07 -9.36 6.67
CA ARG A 240 8.37 -10.03 5.39
C ARG A 240 7.14 -10.67 4.76
N ASP A 241 6.28 -11.30 5.56
CA ASP A 241 5.05 -11.94 5.09
C ASP A 241 4.08 -10.91 4.49
N ILE A 242 3.92 -9.76 5.14
CA ILE A 242 3.08 -8.67 4.64
C ILE A 242 3.64 -8.11 3.33
N LEU A 243 4.96 -7.87 3.27
CA LEU A 243 5.63 -7.38 2.06
C LEU A 243 5.51 -8.39 0.92
N GLN A 244 5.64 -9.69 1.20
CA GLN A 244 5.44 -10.75 0.20
C GLN A 244 4.00 -10.80 -0.32
N VAL A 245 3.00 -10.60 0.53
CA VAL A 245 1.60 -10.49 0.10
C VAL A 245 1.42 -9.29 -0.83
N LEU A 246 2.00 -8.13 -0.50
CA LEU A 246 1.96 -6.93 -1.35
C LEU A 246 2.64 -7.16 -2.71
N ASP A 247 3.77 -7.86 -2.76
CA ASP A 247 4.45 -8.20 -4.01
C ASP A 247 3.67 -9.22 -4.85
N THR A 248 3.04 -10.19 -4.20
CA THR A 248 2.14 -11.14 -4.87
C THR A 248 0.94 -10.41 -5.46
N GLN A 249 0.34 -9.49 -4.70
CA GLN A 249 -0.77 -8.67 -5.16
C GLN A 249 -0.38 -7.82 -6.38
N LYS A 250 0.84 -7.23 -6.38
CA LYS A 250 1.38 -6.50 -7.53
C LYS A 250 1.44 -7.39 -8.78
N THR A 251 1.89 -8.63 -8.63
CA THR A 251 1.96 -9.61 -9.74
C THR A 251 0.58 -9.92 -10.30
N VAL A 252 -0.40 -10.14 -9.44
CA VAL A 252 -1.81 -10.35 -9.84
C VAL A 252 -2.38 -9.13 -10.58
N MET A 253 -2.07 -7.91 -10.11
CA MET A 253 -2.49 -6.68 -10.78
C MET A 253 -1.90 -6.54 -12.18
N ILE A 254 -0.64 -6.92 -12.40
CA ILE A 254 -0.03 -6.93 -13.74
C ILE A 254 -0.81 -7.86 -14.69
N LEU A 255 -1.27 -9.02 -14.20
CA LEU A 255 -2.12 -9.92 -14.99
C LEU A 255 -3.45 -9.23 -15.39
N PHE A 256 -4.11 -8.53 -14.45
CA PHE A 256 -5.33 -7.78 -14.76
C PHE A 256 -5.07 -6.65 -15.77
N TYR A 257 -3.97 -5.90 -15.64
CA TYR A 257 -3.61 -4.87 -16.61
C TYR A 257 -3.41 -5.47 -18.00
N PHE A 258 -2.80 -6.65 -18.09
CA PHE A 258 -2.63 -7.36 -19.37
C PHE A 258 -3.97 -7.80 -19.96
N LEU A 259 -4.90 -8.31 -19.15
CA LEU A 259 -6.26 -8.66 -19.63
C LEU A 259 -7.02 -7.43 -20.12
N ILE A 260 -6.98 -6.32 -19.38
CA ILE A 260 -7.59 -5.05 -19.79
C ILE A 260 -6.96 -4.55 -21.10
N PHE A 261 -5.64 -4.72 -21.26
CA PHE A 261 -4.91 -4.39 -22.48
C PHE A 261 -5.45 -5.16 -23.68
N ILE A 262 -5.65 -6.47 -23.54
CA ILE A 262 -6.21 -7.31 -24.61
C ILE A 262 -7.63 -6.85 -24.96
N ILE A 263 -8.50 -6.65 -23.96
CA ILE A 263 -9.90 -6.25 -24.18
C ILE A 263 -9.98 -4.91 -24.90
N ALA A 264 -9.21 -3.92 -24.45
CA ALA A 264 -9.16 -2.61 -25.09
C ALA A 264 -8.58 -2.70 -26.49
N GLY A 265 -7.54 -3.52 -26.70
CA GLY A 265 -6.94 -3.77 -28.01
C GLY A 265 -7.92 -4.39 -29.03
N LEU A 266 -8.72 -5.35 -28.58
CA LEU A 266 -9.78 -5.92 -29.41
C LEU A 266 -10.84 -4.87 -29.78
N GLY A 267 -11.20 -3.97 -28.86
CA GLY A 267 -12.10 -2.85 -29.14
C GLY A 267 -11.58 -1.92 -30.22
N VAL A 268 -10.31 -1.51 -30.12
CA VAL A 268 -9.63 -0.69 -31.14
C VAL A 268 -9.53 -1.42 -32.47
N ALA A 269 -9.07 -2.68 -32.46
CA ALA A 269 -8.92 -3.48 -33.68
C ALA A 269 -10.26 -3.67 -34.41
N ASN A 270 -11.35 -3.96 -33.68
CA ASN A 270 -12.67 -4.11 -34.26
C ASN A 270 -13.17 -2.81 -34.88
N THR A 271 -13.00 -1.68 -34.22
CA THR A 271 -13.35 -0.36 -34.76
C THR A 271 -12.54 -0.04 -36.01
N MET A 272 -11.25 -0.33 -36.03
CA MET A 272 -10.38 -0.12 -37.17
C MET A 272 -10.70 -1.03 -38.33
N ILE A 273 -11.04 -2.30 -38.09
CA ILE A 273 -11.50 -3.22 -39.14
C ILE A 273 -12.75 -2.68 -39.79
N MET A 274 -13.72 -2.21 -39.02
CA MET A 274 -14.95 -1.63 -39.54
C MET A 274 -14.70 -0.35 -40.34
N THR A 275 -13.76 0.49 -39.89
CA THR A 275 -13.29 1.69 -40.60
C THR A 275 -12.71 1.30 -41.99
N VAL A 276 -11.82 0.32 -42.04
CA VAL A 276 -11.19 -0.19 -43.26
C VAL A 276 -12.28 -0.71 -44.23
N THR A 277 -13.22 -1.53 -43.72
CA THR A 277 -14.28 -2.10 -44.55
C THR A 277 -15.19 -1.03 -45.18
N ARG A 278 -15.57 -0.01 -44.41
CA ARG A 278 -16.40 1.10 -44.93
C ARG A 278 -15.67 1.97 -45.97
N ARG A 279 -14.32 2.01 -45.93
CA ARG A 279 -13.51 2.85 -46.81
C ARG A 279 -12.73 2.08 -47.87
N THR A 280 -13.13 0.82 -48.12
CA THR A 280 -12.47 -0.06 -49.07
C THR A 280 -12.31 0.61 -50.45
N ARG A 281 -13.36 1.28 -50.94
CA ARG A 281 -13.34 1.99 -52.22
C ARG A 281 -12.38 3.18 -52.24
N GLU A 282 -12.32 3.98 -51.14
CA GLU A 282 -11.39 5.11 -51.03
C GLU A 282 -9.93 4.62 -51.05
N ILE A 283 -9.66 3.51 -50.34
CA ILE A 283 -8.33 2.87 -50.30
C ILE A 283 -7.96 2.36 -51.69
N GLY A 284 -8.91 1.72 -52.42
CA GLY A 284 -8.70 1.27 -53.78
C GLY A 284 -8.33 2.39 -54.76
N ILE A 285 -9.05 3.53 -54.68
CA ILE A 285 -8.76 4.73 -55.49
C ILE A 285 -7.35 5.28 -55.19
N LEU A 286 -6.97 5.37 -53.90
CA LEU A 286 -5.63 5.84 -53.50
C LEU A 286 -4.54 4.93 -54.07
N MET A 287 -4.74 3.61 -54.03
CA MET A 287 -3.79 2.64 -54.53
C MET A 287 -3.72 2.66 -56.08
N ALA A 288 -4.85 2.86 -56.75
CA ALA A 288 -4.89 3.03 -58.20
C ALA A 288 -4.17 4.31 -58.66
N MET A 289 -4.19 5.37 -57.84
CA MET A 289 -3.42 6.60 -58.08
C MET A 289 -1.93 6.47 -57.73
N GLY A 290 -1.45 5.28 -57.36
CA GLY A 290 -0.05 4.98 -57.10
C GLY A 290 0.39 5.09 -55.66
N ALA A 291 -0.51 5.12 -54.68
CA ALA A 291 -0.13 5.07 -53.27
C ALA A 291 0.52 3.72 -52.95
N ARG A 292 1.69 3.78 -52.30
CA ARG A 292 2.42 2.56 -51.87
C ARG A 292 1.69 1.89 -50.70
N ARG A 293 1.74 0.57 -50.61
CA ARG A 293 1.18 -0.21 -49.48
C ARG A 293 1.58 0.33 -48.13
N LEU A 294 2.86 0.73 -47.97
CA LEU A 294 3.39 1.35 -46.73
C LEU A 294 2.71 2.70 -46.41
N SER A 295 2.28 3.47 -47.42
CA SER A 295 1.56 4.74 -47.18
C SER A 295 0.18 4.46 -46.59
N ILE A 296 -0.53 3.42 -47.07
CA ILE A 296 -1.79 2.99 -46.49
C ILE A 296 -1.63 2.55 -45.03
N VAL A 297 -0.62 1.72 -44.75
CA VAL A 297 -0.32 1.33 -43.37
C VAL A 297 -0.06 2.58 -42.47
N LYS A 298 0.74 3.53 -42.95
CA LYS A 298 1.04 4.76 -42.19
C LYS A 298 -0.22 5.63 -41.97
N ILE A 299 -1.14 5.70 -42.89
CA ILE A 299 -2.41 6.46 -42.74
C ILE A 299 -3.22 5.89 -41.60
N PHE A 300 -3.49 4.56 -41.59
CA PHE A 300 -4.27 3.92 -40.55
C PHE A 300 -3.58 3.86 -39.20
N LEU A 301 -2.25 3.68 -39.16
CA LEU A 301 -1.48 3.79 -37.90
C LEU A 301 -1.48 5.23 -37.37
N ALA A 302 -1.35 6.24 -38.22
CA ALA A 302 -1.45 7.63 -37.80
C ALA A 302 -2.85 7.96 -37.25
N GLU A 303 -3.91 7.44 -37.87
CA GLU A 303 -5.30 7.56 -37.38
C GLU A 303 -5.45 6.98 -36.01
N SER A 304 -4.93 5.75 -35.77
CA SER A 304 -4.95 5.09 -34.49
C SER A 304 -4.16 5.84 -33.41
N ILE A 305 -2.95 6.32 -33.75
CA ILE A 305 -2.08 7.06 -32.81
C ILE A 305 -2.66 8.43 -32.45
N ILE A 306 -3.31 9.14 -33.40
CA ILE A 306 -3.92 10.44 -33.13
C ILE A 306 -5.07 10.32 -32.10
N LEU A 307 -5.73 9.17 -32.01
CA LEU A 307 -6.78 8.91 -31.03
C LEU A 307 -6.23 8.65 -29.62
N ALA A 308 -4.94 8.29 -29.47
CA ALA A 308 -4.36 7.92 -28.19
C ALA A 308 -4.31 9.07 -27.17
N PRO A 309 -3.84 10.31 -27.50
CA PRO A 309 -3.82 11.40 -26.52
C PRO A 309 -5.19 11.81 -25.99
N PRO A 310 -6.24 12.03 -26.82
CA PRO A 310 -7.56 12.35 -26.29
C PRO A 310 -8.16 11.20 -25.46
N ALA A 311 -7.92 9.95 -25.83
CA ALA A 311 -8.34 8.81 -25.02
C ALA A 311 -7.64 8.76 -23.66
N ALA A 312 -6.34 9.05 -23.63
CA ALA A 312 -5.57 9.13 -22.38
C ALA A 312 -6.11 10.25 -21.47
N VAL A 313 -6.34 11.43 -22.03
CA VAL A 313 -6.89 12.57 -21.25
C VAL A 313 -8.25 12.23 -20.67
N LEU A 314 -9.18 11.70 -21.49
CA LEU A 314 -10.50 11.30 -21.01
C LEU A 314 -10.43 10.19 -19.95
N GLY A 315 -9.58 9.19 -20.15
CA GLY A 315 -9.37 8.11 -19.17
C GLY A 315 -8.79 8.63 -17.85
N CYS A 316 -7.81 9.51 -17.90
CA CYS A 316 -7.26 10.17 -16.72
C CYS A 316 -8.29 11.04 -15.99
N CYS A 317 -9.13 11.78 -16.73
CA CYS A 317 -10.25 12.56 -16.16
C CYS A 317 -11.25 11.64 -15.45
N LEU A 318 -11.64 10.53 -16.07
CA LEU A 318 -12.51 9.53 -15.46
C LEU A 318 -11.90 8.98 -14.17
N ALA A 319 -10.63 8.60 -14.19
CA ALA A 319 -9.92 8.12 -13.01
C ALA A 319 -9.90 9.17 -11.89
N TYR A 320 -9.60 10.42 -12.23
CA TYR A 320 -9.56 11.51 -11.25
C TYR A 320 -10.94 11.75 -10.60
N VAL A 321 -11.99 11.81 -11.41
CA VAL A 321 -13.37 11.99 -10.92
C VAL A 321 -13.77 10.82 -10.01
N THR A 322 -13.49 9.59 -10.43
CA THR A 322 -13.80 8.39 -9.64
C THR A 322 -13.01 8.35 -8.33
N ALA A 323 -11.72 8.71 -8.36
CA ALA A 323 -10.89 8.81 -7.14
C ALA A 323 -11.46 9.83 -6.16
N LYS A 324 -11.91 11.00 -6.65
CA LYS A 324 -12.56 12.03 -5.81
C LYS A 324 -13.91 11.59 -5.27
N LEU A 325 -14.66 10.79 -6.01
CA LEU A 325 -15.92 10.20 -5.52
C LEU A 325 -15.65 9.19 -4.39
N ILE A 326 -14.63 8.34 -4.53
CA ILE A 326 -14.23 7.39 -3.47
C ILE A 326 -13.73 8.15 -2.22
N GLU A 327 -13.00 9.25 -2.40
CA GLU A 327 -12.55 10.09 -1.28
C GLU A 327 -13.72 10.77 -0.55
N ALA A 328 -14.73 11.24 -1.31
CA ALA A 328 -15.93 11.89 -0.74
C ALA A 328 -16.87 10.88 -0.04
N TYR A 329 -16.93 9.66 -0.54
CA TYR A 329 -17.73 8.56 0.02
C TYR A 329 -16.80 7.38 0.34
N PRO A 330 -16.02 7.46 1.42
CA PRO A 330 -15.04 6.43 1.73
C PRO A 330 -15.73 5.08 1.96
N LEU A 331 -15.24 4.07 1.27
CA LEU A 331 -15.65 2.69 1.50
C LEU A 331 -15.05 2.25 2.84
N GLU A 332 -15.92 2.14 3.85
CA GLU A 332 -15.53 1.60 5.14
C GLU A 332 -15.32 0.09 5.01
N VAL A 333 -14.12 -0.36 5.31
CA VAL A 333 -13.79 -1.79 5.36
C VAL A 333 -13.82 -2.21 6.83
N PRO A 334 -14.46 -3.35 7.19
CA PRO A 334 -14.50 -3.80 8.58
C PRO A 334 -13.08 -3.90 9.15
N SER A 335 -12.80 -3.12 10.19
CA SER A 335 -11.49 -3.04 10.86
C SER A 335 -11.05 -4.36 11.52
N ASP A 336 -11.99 -5.31 11.69
CA ASP A 336 -11.72 -6.61 12.28
C ASP A 336 -10.98 -7.57 11.32
N ILE A 337 -10.99 -7.27 10.00
CA ILE A 337 -10.41 -8.13 8.96
C ILE A 337 -9.20 -7.45 8.31
N TYR A 338 -9.17 -6.11 8.25
CA TYR A 338 -8.14 -5.37 7.54
C TYR A 338 -7.38 -4.42 8.48
N ILE A 339 -6.08 -4.29 8.25
CA ILE A 339 -5.18 -3.38 8.97
C ILE A 339 -5.55 -1.91 8.71
N VAL A 340 -6.21 -1.64 7.58
CA VAL A 340 -6.59 -0.29 7.13
C VAL A 340 -8.11 -0.18 7.09
N SER A 341 -8.66 0.78 7.82
CA SER A 341 -10.11 0.99 7.95
C SER A 341 -10.75 1.82 6.83
N ARG A 342 -9.96 2.45 5.95
CA ARG A 342 -10.45 3.26 4.82
C ARG A 342 -9.61 2.97 3.57
N MET A 343 -10.27 2.83 2.43
CA MET A 343 -9.58 2.75 1.14
C MET A 343 -9.18 4.15 0.68
N THR A 344 -7.87 4.38 0.56
CA THR A 344 -7.32 5.61 -0.04
C THR A 344 -6.89 5.34 -1.48
N VAL A 345 -7.15 6.30 -2.38
CA VAL A 345 -6.71 6.26 -3.77
C VAL A 345 -5.63 7.31 -3.98
N LEU A 346 -4.37 6.86 -4.12
CA LEU A 346 -3.25 7.74 -4.37
C LEU A 346 -2.93 7.80 -5.86
N LEU A 347 -3.34 8.88 -6.52
CA LEU A 347 -2.98 9.15 -7.92
C LEU A 347 -1.59 9.76 -7.97
N THR A 348 -0.61 9.01 -8.43
CA THR A 348 0.78 9.46 -8.60
C THR A 348 1.01 10.02 -10.01
N ARG A 349 2.03 10.85 -10.20
CA ARG A 349 2.44 11.31 -11.55
C ARG A 349 2.80 10.15 -12.46
N GLU A 350 3.37 9.10 -11.91
CA GLU A 350 3.75 7.88 -12.62
C GLU A 350 2.54 7.17 -13.21
N SER A 351 1.42 7.11 -12.48
CA SER A 351 0.17 6.51 -12.98
C SER A 351 -0.33 7.19 -14.25
N PHE A 352 -0.21 8.51 -14.35
CA PHE A 352 -0.58 9.26 -15.55
C PHE A 352 0.40 9.02 -16.71
N ILE A 353 1.71 8.92 -16.45
CA ILE A 353 2.70 8.58 -17.47
C ILE A 353 2.44 7.19 -18.03
N TYR A 354 2.21 6.19 -17.16
CA TYR A 354 1.87 4.84 -17.59
C TYR A 354 0.55 4.79 -18.38
N ALA A 355 -0.44 5.60 -18.02
CA ALA A 355 -1.69 5.72 -18.77
C ALA A 355 -1.47 6.20 -20.22
N VAL A 356 -0.62 7.21 -20.41
CA VAL A 356 -0.28 7.72 -21.75
C VAL A 356 0.50 6.66 -22.55
N LEU A 357 1.51 6.04 -21.95
CA LEU A 357 2.28 4.97 -22.59
C LEU A 357 1.39 3.78 -22.96
N PHE A 358 0.49 3.40 -22.08
CA PHE A 358 -0.50 2.35 -22.33
C PHE A 358 -1.40 2.70 -23.53
N SER A 359 -1.94 3.92 -23.55
CA SER A 359 -2.78 4.40 -24.65
C SER A 359 -2.06 4.37 -25.99
N LEU A 360 -0.83 4.86 -26.04
CA LEU A 360 -0.01 4.85 -27.25
C LEU A 360 0.28 3.41 -27.71
N SER A 361 0.68 2.55 -26.79
CA SER A 361 1.03 1.15 -27.08
C SER A 361 -0.15 0.37 -27.62
N ILE A 362 -1.34 0.50 -26.99
CA ILE A 362 -2.52 -0.24 -27.39
C ILE A 362 -3.03 0.22 -28.76
N ASN A 363 -3.11 1.53 -28.99
CA ASN A 363 -3.57 2.07 -30.27
C ASN A 363 -2.60 1.68 -31.40
N PHE A 364 -1.30 1.69 -31.15
CA PHE A 364 -0.31 1.27 -32.13
C PHE A 364 -0.44 -0.22 -32.46
N LEU A 365 -0.40 -1.11 -31.44
CA LEU A 365 -0.42 -2.56 -31.64
C LEU A 365 -1.76 -3.05 -32.22
N ALA A 366 -2.87 -2.56 -31.68
CA ALA A 366 -4.20 -2.94 -32.16
C ALA A 366 -4.50 -2.42 -33.56
N GLY A 367 -3.95 -1.25 -33.93
CA GLY A 367 -4.07 -0.67 -35.27
C GLY A 367 -3.21 -1.38 -36.33
N LEU A 368 -2.19 -2.14 -35.94
CA LEU A 368 -1.21 -2.73 -36.88
C LEU A 368 -1.86 -3.77 -37.81
N TYR A 369 -2.65 -4.68 -37.26
CA TYR A 369 -3.31 -5.74 -38.03
C TYR A 369 -4.33 -5.20 -39.03
N PRO A 370 -5.28 -4.31 -38.65
CA PRO A 370 -6.21 -3.71 -39.62
C PRO A 370 -5.50 -2.88 -40.69
N ALA A 371 -4.48 -2.08 -40.31
CA ALA A 371 -3.68 -1.29 -41.26
C ALA A 371 -2.96 -2.17 -42.29
N TYR A 372 -2.39 -3.28 -41.83
CA TYR A 372 -1.74 -4.26 -42.73
C TYR A 372 -2.77 -4.90 -43.67
N ARG A 373 -3.93 -5.30 -43.19
CA ARG A 373 -5.01 -5.85 -44.02
C ARG A 373 -5.47 -4.86 -45.04
N ALA A 374 -5.68 -3.59 -44.70
CA ALA A 374 -6.03 -2.52 -45.62
C ALA A 374 -5.02 -2.35 -46.74
N SER A 375 -3.73 -2.48 -46.48
CA SER A 375 -2.66 -2.34 -47.47
C SER A 375 -2.56 -3.47 -48.49
N ARG A 376 -3.27 -4.59 -48.25
CA ARG A 376 -3.28 -5.78 -49.14
C ARG A 376 -4.54 -5.91 -49.94
N LEU A 377 -5.44 -4.93 -49.89
CA LEU A 377 -6.64 -4.91 -50.78
C LEU A 377 -6.21 -4.85 -52.24
N ASP A 378 -6.93 -5.58 -53.08
CA ASP A 378 -6.79 -5.44 -54.54
C ASP A 378 -7.48 -4.16 -54.99
N PRO A 379 -6.81 -3.23 -55.69
CA PRO A 379 -7.40 -1.97 -56.09
C PRO A 379 -8.61 -2.16 -57.02
N VAL A 380 -8.60 -3.20 -57.88
CA VAL A 380 -9.66 -3.48 -58.82
C VAL A 380 -10.92 -3.97 -58.09
N GLU A 381 -10.77 -4.94 -57.19
CA GLU A 381 -11.84 -5.45 -56.37
C GLU A 381 -12.38 -4.39 -55.41
N ALA A 382 -11.48 -3.58 -54.84
CA ALA A 382 -11.82 -2.52 -53.88
C ALA A 382 -12.66 -1.39 -54.50
N ILE A 383 -12.44 -1.06 -55.78
CA ILE A 383 -13.22 -0.05 -56.52
C ILE A 383 -14.55 -0.64 -56.98
N ALA A 384 -14.62 -1.93 -57.31
CA ALA A 384 -15.82 -2.63 -57.75
C ALA A 384 -16.76 -3.03 -56.59
N SER A 385 -16.31 -2.98 -55.35
CA SER A 385 -17.17 -3.24 -54.17
C SER A 385 -18.16 -2.11 -53.96
N GLU A 386 -19.48 -2.41 -53.98
CA GLU A 386 -20.57 -1.48 -53.66
C GLU A 386 -20.56 -1.07 -52.15
#